data_d523240bca54523b566cb0cca97754d0
#
_entry.id   d523240bca54523b566cb0cca97754d0
#
_cell.length_a   1.000
_cell.length_b   1.000
_cell.length_c   1.000
_cell.angle_alpha   90.00
_cell.angle_beta   90.00
_cell.angle_gamma   90.00
#
_symmetry.space_group_name_H-M   'P 1'
#
loop_
_entity.id
_entity.type
_entity.pdbx_description
1 polymer ?
#
loop_
_entity_poly.entity_id
_entity_poly.type
_entity_poly.pdbx_seq_one_letter_code
_entity_poly.pdbx_strand_id
1 'polypeptide(L)'
;MLNTVEVRNIKLGEGIPKICVPLVGKTNEEILEEAKLLKNVKFDLIEWRVDHYKDVEDIEKVKEIVKALRDEVKDVVILFTFRSKKEGGELEVSTEYYSELNKTIAQTKLVDLIDVELFTGDEIVKDIVETAHKNNVKVVMSNHDFYKTPAKDEIINR
;
A
#
# COMPACT_ATOMS: atom_id res chain seq x y z
N MET A 1 -3.31 23.60 -12.56
CA MET A 1 -3.64 22.28 -13.16
C MET A 1 -3.55 21.25 -12.04
N LEU A 2 -4.54 20.38 -11.90
CA LEU A 2 -4.45 19.26 -10.97
C LEU A 2 -3.38 18.31 -11.48
N ASN A 3 -2.40 17.96 -10.64
CA ASN A 3 -1.43 16.94 -10.97
C ASN A 3 -2.11 15.57 -10.94
N THR A 4 -2.12 14.88 -12.07
CA THR A 4 -2.69 13.53 -12.17
C THR A 4 -1.56 12.50 -12.16
N VAL A 5 -1.84 11.32 -11.61
CA VAL A 5 -0.91 10.20 -11.57
C VAL A 5 -1.48 9.05 -12.39
N GLU A 6 -0.78 8.66 -13.44
CA GLU A 6 -1.13 7.48 -14.24
C GLU A 6 -0.51 6.24 -13.62
N VAL A 7 -1.34 5.21 -13.41
CA VAL A 7 -0.95 3.92 -12.87
C VAL A 7 -1.68 2.84 -13.67
N ARG A 8 -0.94 2.07 -14.45
CA ARG A 8 -1.52 1.08 -15.38
C ARG A 8 -2.64 1.69 -16.24
N ASN A 9 -3.86 1.19 -16.06
CA ASN A 9 -5.07 1.57 -16.81
C ASN A 9 -5.94 2.62 -16.10
N ILE A 10 -5.49 3.16 -14.96
CA ILE A 10 -6.24 4.17 -14.22
C ILE A 10 -5.46 5.48 -14.11
N LYS A 11 -6.21 6.57 -13.96
CA LYS A 11 -5.68 7.91 -13.76
C LYS A 11 -6.24 8.46 -12.45
N LEU A 12 -5.37 8.68 -11.47
CA LEU A 12 -5.71 9.23 -10.17
C LEU A 12 -5.68 10.76 -10.24
N GLY A 13 -6.63 11.41 -9.56
CA GLY A 13 -6.74 12.87 -9.52
C GLY A 13 -7.54 13.46 -10.70
N GLU A 14 -8.18 12.63 -11.53
CA GLU A 14 -9.03 13.08 -12.64
C GLU A 14 -10.31 12.25 -12.72
N GLY A 15 -11.42 12.93 -13.08
CA GLY A 15 -12.73 12.30 -13.29
C GLY A 15 -13.39 11.86 -11.98
N ILE A 16 -14.09 10.73 -12.03
CA ILE A 16 -14.79 10.17 -10.87
C ILE A 16 -13.77 9.57 -9.89
N PRO A 17 -13.94 9.78 -8.56
CA PRO A 17 -13.08 9.13 -7.56
C PRO A 17 -12.99 7.61 -7.76
N LYS A 18 -11.78 7.07 -7.61
CA LYS A 18 -11.52 5.64 -7.79
C LYS A 18 -11.94 4.85 -6.56
N ILE A 19 -12.48 3.65 -6.81
CA ILE A 19 -12.89 2.73 -5.75
C ILE A 19 -11.70 1.81 -5.44
N CYS A 20 -11.19 1.91 -4.21
CA CYS A 20 -10.15 1.04 -3.67
C CYS A 20 -10.78 0.02 -2.72
N VAL A 21 -10.49 -1.27 -2.90
CA VAL A 21 -11.00 -2.34 -2.04
C VAL A 21 -9.85 -2.96 -1.27
N PRO A 22 -9.89 -2.96 0.08
CA PRO A 22 -8.87 -3.59 0.89
C PRO A 22 -9.01 -5.11 0.91
N LEU A 23 -7.88 -5.82 0.87
CA LEU A 23 -7.75 -7.24 1.18
C LEU A 23 -7.11 -7.35 2.57
N VAL A 24 -7.74 -8.11 3.46
CA VAL A 24 -7.35 -8.24 4.88
C VAL A 24 -7.19 -9.69 5.32
N GLY A 25 -7.15 -10.61 4.37
CA GLY A 25 -6.93 -12.03 4.62
C GLY A 25 -5.65 -12.27 5.44
N LYS A 26 -5.71 -13.24 6.35
CA LYS A 26 -4.61 -13.57 7.27
C LYS A 26 -3.71 -14.67 6.75
N THR A 27 -4.20 -15.48 5.82
CA THR A 27 -3.47 -16.58 5.20
C THR A 27 -3.38 -16.40 3.69
N ASN A 28 -2.49 -17.14 3.06
CA ASN A 28 -2.34 -17.16 1.60
C ASN A 28 -3.66 -17.46 0.90
N GLU A 29 -4.39 -18.45 1.41
CA GLU A 29 -5.66 -18.90 0.88
C GLU A 29 -6.72 -17.80 0.98
N GLU A 30 -6.86 -17.18 2.16
CA GLU A 30 -7.84 -16.10 2.40
C GLU A 30 -7.59 -14.91 1.48
N ILE A 31 -6.32 -14.45 1.35
CA ILE A 31 -5.95 -13.32 0.49
C ILE A 31 -6.32 -13.59 -0.98
N LEU A 32 -6.01 -14.78 -1.47
CA LEU A 32 -6.31 -15.15 -2.85
C LEU A 32 -7.81 -15.39 -3.09
N GLU A 33 -8.54 -15.88 -2.09
CA GLU A 33 -10.00 -16.02 -2.16
C GLU A 33 -10.68 -14.64 -2.20
N GLU A 34 -10.28 -13.71 -1.33
CA GLU A 34 -10.74 -12.32 -1.38
C GLU A 34 -10.52 -11.70 -2.76
N ALA A 35 -9.32 -11.85 -3.33
CA ALA A 35 -9.00 -11.34 -4.66
C ALA A 35 -9.88 -11.97 -5.76
N LYS A 36 -10.19 -13.25 -5.66
CA LYS A 36 -11.09 -13.95 -6.60
C LYS A 36 -12.53 -13.45 -6.52
N LEU A 37 -13.03 -13.18 -5.31
CA LEU A 37 -14.39 -12.67 -5.11
C LEU A 37 -14.59 -11.31 -5.79
N LEU A 38 -13.54 -10.50 -5.91
CA LEU A 38 -13.60 -9.19 -6.55
C LEU A 38 -13.86 -9.25 -8.06
N LYS A 39 -13.67 -10.40 -8.73
CA LYS A 39 -13.93 -10.52 -10.18
C LYS A 39 -15.34 -10.11 -10.60
N ASN A 40 -16.30 -10.19 -9.68
CA ASN A 40 -17.70 -9.82 -9.92
C ASN A 40 -18.09 -8.47 -9.30
N VAL A 41 -17.12 -7.71 -8.80
CA VAL A 41 -17.35 -6.41 -8.15
C VAL A 41 -16.75 -5.30 -9.02
N LYS A 42 -17.43 -4.15 -9.07
CA LYS A 42 -16.88 -2.97 -9.75
C LYS A 42 -15.95 -2.23 -8.81
N PHE A 43 -14.67 -2.17 -9.14
CA PHE A 43 -13.64 -1.43 -8.42
C PHE A 43 -12.55 -0.98 -9.41
N ASP A 44 -11.64 -0.13 -8.96
CA ASP A 44 -10.54 0.39 -9.77
C ASP A 44 -9.16 -0.14 -9.34
N LEU A 45 -8.96 -0.35 -8.03
CA LEU A 45 -7.71 -0.88 -7.48
C LEU A 45 -7.98 -1.66 -6.19
N ILE A 46 -7.03 -2.52 -5.86
CA ILE A 46 -7.02 -3.23 -4.57
C ILE A 46 -5.91 -2.68 -3.68
N GLU A 47 -6.15 -2.69 -2.37
CA GLU A 47 -5.17 -2.42 -1.35
C GLU A 47 -4.88 -3.69 -0.58
N TRP A 48 -3.68 -4.26 -0.68
CA TRP A 48 -3.33 -5.35 0.21
C TRP A 48 -2.79 -4.84 1.54
N ARG A 49 -3.57 -5.02 2.59
CA ARG A 49 -3.27 -4.70 3.98
C ARG A 49 -2.42 -5.81 4.58
N VAL A 50 -1.12 -5.77 4.30
CA VAL A 50 -0.17 -6.83 4.71
C VAL A 50 0.00 -6.95 6.22
N ASP A 51 -0.31 -5.91 6.98
CA ASP A 51 -0.31 -5.93 8.45
C ASP A 51 -1.27 -6.97 9.05
N HIS A 52 -2.28 -7.44 8.30
CA HIS A 52 -3.16 -8.54 8.70
C HIS A 52 -2.56 -9.93 8.42
N TYR A 53 -1.55 -10.02 7.56
CA TYR A 53 -0.98 -11.31 7.15
C TYR A 53 -0.15 -11.94 8.29
N LYS A 54 -0.45 -13.18 8.66
CA LYS A 54 0.18 -13.85 9.81
C LYS A 54 1.71 -14.02 9.71
N ASP A 55 2.23 -14.14 8.48
CA ASP A 55 3.66 -14.32 8.23
C ASP A 55 4.30 -13.01 7.71
N VAL A 56 3.73 -11.84 8.04
CA VAL A 56 4.20 -10.54 7.54
C VAL A 56 5.65 -10.22 7.92
N GLU A 57 6.18 -10.80 8.99
CA GLU A 57 7.58 -10.62 9.42
C GLU A 57 8.58 -11.49 8.62
N ASP A 58 8.10 -12.33 7.70
CA ASP A 58 8.92 -13.09 6.76
C ASP A 58 8.79 -12.48 5.36
N ILE A 59 9.76 -11.64 4.97
CA ILE A 59 9.72 -10.90 3.70
C ILE A 59 9.65 -11.84 2.48
N GLU A 60 10.26 -13.03 2.54
CA GLU A 60 10.19 -13.98 1.43
C GLU A 60 8.78 -14.53 1.24
N LYS A 61 8.08 -14.84 2.33
CA LYS A 61 6.66 -15.22 2.25
C LYS A 61 5.78 -14.07 1.74
N VAL A 62 6.05 -12.84 2.16
CA VAL A 62 5.33 -11.66 1.63
C VAL A 62 5.55 -11.53 0.12
N LYS A 63 6.77 -11.72 -0.38
CA LYS A 63 7.07 -11.71 -1.82
C LYS A 63 6.34 -12.82 -2.59
N GLU A 64 6.26 -14.02 -2.01
CA GLU A 64 5.52 -15.15 -2.61
C GLU A 64 4.04 -14.79 -2.81
N ILE A 65 3.41 -14.20 -1.78
CA ILE A 65 2.00 -13.76 -1.88
C ILE A 65 1.82 -12.59 -2.82
N VAL A 66 2.70 -11.59 -2.82
CA VAL A 66 2.65 -10.49 -3.81
C VAL A 66 2.66 -11.05 -5.22
N LYS A 67 3.50 -12.05 -5.49
CA LYS A 67 3.57 -12.70 -6.80
C LYS A 67 2.27 -13.45 -7.12
N ALA A 68 1.79 -14.27 -6.19
CA ALA A 68 0.55 -15.02 -6.38
C ALA A 68 -0.66 -14.09 -6.59
N LEU A 69 -0.73 -12.99 -5.81
CA LEU A 69 -1.76 -11.97 -5.94
C LEU A 69 -1.70 -11.29 -7.32
N ARG A 70 -0.50 -10.89 -7.77
CA ARG A 70 -0.31 -10.32 -9.11
C ARG A 70 -0.73 -11.29 -10.22
N ASP A 71 -0.40 -12.58 -10.07
CA ASP A 71 -0.79 -13.61 -11.03
C ASP A 71 -2.32 -13.82 -11.06
N GLU A 72 -3.02 -13.65 -9.94
CA GLU A 72 -4.48 -13.75 -9.85
C GLU A 72 -5.18 -12.52 -10.44
N VAL A 73 -4.75 -11.30 -10.06
CA VAL A 73 -5.46 -10.06 -10.43
C VAL A 73 -4.99 -9.42 -11.74
N LYS A 74 -3.91 -9.95 -12.34
CA LYS A 74 -3.37 -9.51 -13.65
C LYS A 74 -3.08 -8.00 -13.69
N ASP A 75 -3.89 -7.26 -14.46
CA ASP A 75 -3.69 -5.84 -14.75
C ASP A 75 -4.35 -4.89 -13.73
N VAL A 76 -4.98 -5.43 -12.70
CA VAL A 76 -5.54 -4.61 -11.62
C VAL A 76 -4.41 -3.89 -10.88
N VAL A 77 -4.61 -2.63 -10.56
CA VAL A 77 -3.65 -1.85 -9.75
C VAL A 77 -3.61 -2.38 -8.32
N ILE A 78 -2.41 -2.69 -7.84
CA ILE A 78 -2.14 -3.14 -6.47
C ILE A 78 -1.47 -2.00 -5.70
N LEU A 79 -2.12 -1.56 -4.62
CA LEU A 79 -1.54 -0.76 -3.55
C LEU A 79 -1.09 -1.72 -2.43
N PHE A 80 0.20 -1.70 -2.10
CA PHE A 80 0.75 -2.43 -0.97
C PHE A 80 0.80 -1.53 0.26
N THR A 81 0.15 -1.94 1.35
CA THR A 81 0.07 -1.15 2.58
C THR A 81 0.44 -1.99 3.79
N PHE A 82 1.53 -1.62 4.47
CA PHE A 82 1.76 -2.00 5.86
C PHE A 82 1.27 -0.86 6.75
N ARG A 83 0.14 -1.02 7.40
CA ARG A 83 -0.36 -0.06 8.37
C ARG A 83 0.20 -0.37 9.75
N SER A 84 0.96 0.57 10.32
CA SER A 84 1.51 0.40 11.66
C SER A 84 0.40 0.44 12.73
N LYS A 85 0.63 -0.23 13.84
CA LYS A 85 -0.29 -0.19 14.97
C LYS A 85 -0.53 1.22 15.50
N LYS A 86 0.49 2.09 15.41
CA LYS A 86 0.41 3.51 15.76
C LYS A 86 -0.64 4.26 14.93
N GLU A 87 -0.81 3.87 13.67
CA GLU A 87 -1.78 4.45 12.73
C GLU A 87 -2.98 3.53 12.47
N GLY A 88 -3.30 2.62 13.41
CA GLY A 88 -4.53 1.81 13.42
C GLY A 88 -4.42 0.47 12.70
N GLY A 89 -3.21 -0.02 12.45
CA GLY A 89 -2.97 -1.36 11.94
C GLY A 89 -2.94 -2.44 13.01
N GLU A 90 -2.73 -3.68 12.59
CA GLU A 90 -2.76 -4.86 13.44
C GLU A 90 -1.45 -5.10 14.20
N LEU A 91 -0.31 -4.77 13.59
CA LEU A 91 1.02 -5.13 14.09
C LEU A 91 1.92 -3.91 14.24
N GLU A 92 2.77 -3.95 15.28
CA GLU A 92 3.87 -3.02 15.46
C GLU A 92 5.18 -3.72 15.05
N VAL A 93 5.95 -3.05 14.21
CA VAL A 93 7.27 -3.52 13.77
C VAL A 93 8.30 -2.41 13.98
N SER A 94 9.59 -2.77 13.95
CA SER A 94 10.63 -1.75 13.97
C SER A 94 10.59 -0.89 12.70
N THR A 95 11.08 0.33 12.82
CA THR A 95 11.15 1.26 11.68
C THR A 95 12.07 0.74 10.58
N GLU A 96 13.12 0.02 10.97
CA GLU A 96 14.06 -0.65 10.06
C GLU A 96 13.34 -1.72 9.25
N TYR A 97 12.54 -2.57 9.91
CA TYR A 97 11.75 -3.60 9.22
C TYR A 97 10.72 -2.99 8.28
N TYR A 98 10.00 -1.97 8.74
CA TYR A 98 9.04 -1.23 7.91
C TYR A 98 9.69 -0.70 6.63
N SER A 99 10.87 -0.09 6.77
CA SER A 99 11.63 0.43 5.63
C SER A 99 12.08 -0.70 4.70
N GLU A 100 12.67 -1.76 5.24
CA GLU A 100 13.16 -2.91 4.48
C GLU A 100 12.03 -3.58 3.70
N LEU A 101 10.89 -3.84 4.35
CA LEU A 101 9.72 -4.45 3.73
C LEU A 101 9.22 -3.62 2.54
N ASN A 102 8.95 -2.33 2.74
CA ASN A 102 8.45 -1.45 1.69
C ASN A 102 9.41 -1.36 0.50
N LYS A 103 10.72 -1.20 0.77
CA LYS A 103 11.73 -1.14 -0.30
C LYS A 103 11.84 -2.45 -1.06
N THR A 104 11.87 -3.58 -0.33
CA THR A 104 11.96 -4.91 -0.95
C THR A 104 10.76 -5.17 -1.85
N ILE A 105 9.56 -4.86 -1.39
CA ILE A 105 8.35 -5.06 -2.21
C ILE A 105 8.33 -4.13 -3.43
N ALA A 106 8.72 -2.87 -3.28
CA ALA A 106 8.84 -1.96 -4.43
C ALA A 106 9.84 -2.48 -5.48
N GLN A 107 10.96 -3.08 -5.05
CA GLN A 107 11.98 -3.65 -5.94
C GLN A 107 11.48 -4.86 -6.73
N THR A 108 10.47 -5.58 -6.24
CA THR A 108 9.86 -6.69 -7.01
C THR A 108 9.17 -6.22 -8.29
N LYS A 109 8.72 -4.98 -8.35
CA LYS A 109 7.89 -4.41 -9.44
C LYS A 109 6.57 -5.14 -9.66
N LEU A 110 6.12 -5.90 -8.66
CA LEU A 110 4.85 -6.66 -8.70
C LEU A 110 3.67 -5.84 -8.17
N VAL A 111 3.96 -4.75 -7.44
CA VAL A 111 2.97 -3.78 -6.98
C VAL A 111 3.10 -2.47 -7.76
N ASP A 112 2.05 -1.69 -7.81
CA ASP A 112 2.00 -0.45 -8.58
C ASP A 112 2.15 0.78 -7.70
N LEU A 113 1.65 0.67 -6.47
CA LEU A 113 1.76 1.69 -5.43
C LEU A 113 2.19 1.04 -4.11
N ILE A 114 2.89 1.82 -3.28
CA ILE A 114 3.10 1.53 -1.87
C ILE A 114 2.56 2.66 -1.02
N ASP A 115 2.01 2.33 0.15
CA ASP A 115 1.63 3.31 1.18
C ASP A 115 2.83 3.57 2.10
N VAL A 116 3.12 4.83 2.35
CA VAL A 116 4.21 5.26 3.24
C VAL A 116 3.65 6.23 4.28
N GLU A 117 3.74 5.85 5.55
CA GLU A 117 3.30 6.69 6.66
C GLU A 117 4.24 7.89 6.82
N LEU A 118 3.68 9.09 6.70
CA LEU A 118 4.41 10.37 6.63
C LEU A 118 5.34 10.62 7.82
N PHE A 119 4.94 10.17 9.01
CA PHE A 119 5.67 10.43 10.27
C PHE A 119 6.53 9.27 10.75
N THR A 120 6.96 8.39 9.85
CA THR A 120 7.92 7.31 10.15
C THR A 120 9.35 7.84 10.36
N GLY A 121 9.62 9.05 9.85
CA GLY A 121 10.93 9.73 9.92
C GLY A 121 11.40 10.16 8.54
N ASP A 122 11.83 11.42 8.40
CA ASP A 122 12.09 12.07 7.12
C ASP A 122 13.09 11.31 6.24
N GLU A 123 14.21 10.87 6.79
CA GLU A 123 15.25 10.15 6.05
C GLU A 123 14.75 8.77 5.57
N ILE A 124 13.95 8.08 6.41
CA ILE A 124 13.39 6.77 6.09
C ILE A 124 12.33 6.91 5.00
N VAL A 125 11.41 7.85 5.15
CA VAL A 125 10.39 8.14 4.15
C VAL A 125 11.04 8.47 2.82
N LYS A 126 12.06 9.32 2.80
CA LYS A 126 12.80 9.69 1.60
C LYS A 126 13.45 8.49 0.93
N ASP A 127 14.13 7.63 1.67
CA ASP A 127 14.79 6.43 1.14
C ASP A 127 13.78 5.45 0.53
N ILE A 128 12.62 5.23 1.20
CA ILE A 128 11.55 4.40 0.67
C ILE A 128 11.00 4.99 -0.64
N VAL A 129 10.68 6.30 -0.64
CA VAL A 129 10.14 7.00 -1.82
C VAL A 129 11.11 6.95 -3.00
N GLU A 130 12.40 7.23 -2.77
CA GLU A 130 13.42 7.14 -3.82
C GLU A 130 13.54 5.72 -4.38
N THR A 131 13.51 4.70 -3.50
CA THR A 131 13.56 3.30 -3.91
C THR A 131 12.34 2.92 -4.75
N ALA A 132 11.14 3.33 -4.32
CA ALA A 132 9.90 3.08 -5.06
C ALA A 132 9.96 3.73 -6.47
N HIS A 133 10.31 5.00 -6.54
CA HIS A 133 10.39 5.73 -7.80
C HIS A 133 11.44 5.15 -8.77
N LYS A 134 12.61 4.72 -8.28
CA LYS A 134 13.64 4.02 -9.08
C LYS A 134 13.11 2.72 -9.70
N ASN A 135 12.10 2.11 -9.10
CA ASN A 135 11.47 0.88 -9.57
C ASN A 135 10.12 1.11 -10.30
N ASN A 136 9.78 2.37 -10.62
CA ASN A 136 8.52 2.78 -11.24
C ASN A 136 7.27 2.48 -10.40
N VAL A 137 7.41 2.31 -9.09
CA VAL A 137 6.31 2.19 -8.13
C VAL A 137 5.95 3.58 -7.63
N LYS A 138 4.66 3.91 -7.61
CA LYS A 138 4.17 5.18 -7.09
C LYS A 138 3.99 5.10 -5.57
N VAL A 139 3.91 6.26 -4.90
CA VAL A 139 3.79 6.34 -3.45
C VAL A 139 2.52 7.07 -3.07
N VAL A 140 1.77 6.49 -2.14
CA VAL A 140 0.70 7.14 -1.39
C VAL A 140 1.28 7.53 -0.04
N MET A 141 1.33 8.84 0.24
CA MET A 141 1.74 9.33 1.55
C MET A 141 0.52 9.39 2.45
N SER A 142 0.58 8.73 3.61
CA SER A 142 -0.57 8.62 4.50
C SER A 142 -0.27 9.13 5.92
N ASN A 143 -1.32 9.55 6.60
CA ASN A 143 -1.32 9.82 8.04
C ASN A 143 -2.74 9.66 8.59
N HIS A 144 -2.85 8.95 9.71
CA HIS A 144 -4.14 8.67 10.36
C HIS A 144 -4.12 9.21 11.79
N ASP A 145 -5.12 10.05 12.12
CA ASP A 145 -5.39 10.53 13.46
C ASP A 145 -6.77 10.04 13.90
N PHE A 146 -6.82 9.14 14.88
CA PHE A 146 -8.05 8.55 15.37
C PHE A 146 -8.71 9.34 16.51
N TYR A 147 -8.07 10.39 16.99
CA TYR A 147 -8.53 11.13 18.17
C TYR A 147 -9.16 12.46 17.84
N LYS A 148 -8.71 13.10 16.76
CA LYS A 148 -9.20 14.43 16.34
C LYS A 148 -8.97 14.65 14.84
N THR A 149 -9.72 15.59 14.27
CA THR A 149 -9.33 16.22 13.00
C THR A 149 -8.41 17.39 13.33
N PRO A 150 -7.15 17.38 12.87
CA PRO A 150 -6.24 18.50 13.08
C PRO A 150 -6.77 19.83 12.52
N ALA A 151 -6.30 20.95 13.06
CA ALA A 151 -6.64 22.26 12.53
C ALA A 151 -6.18 22.38 11.06
N LYS A 152 -6.89 23.21 10.28
CA LYS A 152 -6.61 23.39 8.84
C LYS A 152 -5.13 23.74 8.58
N ASP A 153 -4.57 24.67 9.36
CA ASP A 153 -3.19 25.11 9.16
C ASP A 153 -2.18 23.99 9.51
N GLU A 154 -2.51 23.14 10.48
CA GLU A 154 -1.71 21.96 10.79
C GLU A 154 -1.71 20.96 9.61
N ILE A 155 -2.88 20.71 9.00
CA ILE A 155 -3.00 19.81 7.84
C ILE A 155 -2.23 20.38 6.63
N ILE A 156 -2.29 21.70 6.41
CA ILE A 156 -1.59 22.36 5.28
C ILE A 156 -0.07 22.29 5.46
N ASN A 157 0.42 22.29 6.71
CA ASN A 157 1.85 22.29 7.02
C ASN A 157 2.46 20.88 7.09
N ARG A 158 1.64 19.84 7.02
CA ARG A 158 2.08 18.44 6.90
C ARG A 158 2.48 18.10 5.45
#